data_93adc0e48a7fed27847c4ce7b0980eb5
#
_entry.id   93adc0e48a7fed27847c4ce7b0980eb5
#
_cell.length_a   1.000
_cell.length_b   1.000
_cell.length_c   1.000
_cell.angle_alpha   90.00
_cell.angle_beta   90.00
_cell.angle_gamma   90.00
#
_symmetry.space_group_name_H-M   'P 1'
#
loop_
_entity.id
_entity.type
_entity.pdbx_description
1 polymer ?
#
loop_
_entity_poly.entity_id
_entity_poly.type
_entity_poly.pdbx_seq_one_letter_code
_entity_poly.pdbx_strand_id
1 'polypeptide(L)'
;MIKITKPILQKALIAGFFSALTIGVLTVLTYKSTLGYFIAASFGSSMVLLFGFPESPFAQPKNVFFGHLVTALVGVIFVNYIPLPIYINIAIAVGAGVFLMILFNIVHPPAGGNPIIVIIGSASYDYLINPIIFGCIIILLLAIIINKYLLKKNYPLK
;
A
#
# COMPACT_ATOMS: atom_id res chain seq x y z
N MET A 1 -20.04 -23.65 -7.36
CA MET A 1 -20.52 -22.27 -7.10
C MET A 1 -20.18 -21.88 -5.68
N ILE A 2 -19.54 -20.72 -5.48
CA ILE A 2 -19.24 -20.18 -4.13
C ILE A 2 -20.57 -19.75 -3.51
N LYS A 3 -20.92 -20.32 -2.34
CA LYS A 3 -22.14 -19.95 -1.62
C LYS A 3 -21.86 -18.67 -0.81
N ILE A 4 -22.45 -17.56 -1.24
CA ILE A 4 -22.36 -16.29 -0.52
C ILE A 4 -23.25 -16.38 0.74
N THR A 5 -22.62 -16.34 1.91
CA THR A 5 -23.33 -16.33 3.19
C THR A 5 -23.50 -14.90 3.71
N LYS A 6 -24.48 -14.67 4.59
CA LYS A 6 -24.72 -13.36 5.20
C LYS A 6 -23.46 -12.76 5.87
N PRO A 7 -22.64 -13.50 6.64
CA PRO A 7 -21.41 -12.98 7.22
C PRO A 7 -20.37 -12.55 6.16
N ILE A 8 -20.23 -13.32 5.08
CA ILE A 8 -19.32 -12.97 3.98
C ILE A 8 -19.77 -11.67 3.32
N LEU A 9 -21.07 -11.53 3.02
CA LEU A 9 -21.61 -10.31 2.43
C LEU A 9 -21.40 -9.09 3.33
N GLN A 10 -21.66 -9.21 4.63
CA GLN A 10 -21.42 -8.12 5.59
C GLN A 10 -19.96 -7.71 5.64
N LYS A 11 -19.03 -8.67 5.73
CA LYS A 11 -17.58 -8.41 5.70
C LYS A 11 -17.19 -7.69 4.42
N ALA A 12 -17.68 -8.13 3.27
CA ALA A 12 -17.38 -7.55 1.96
C ALA A 12 -17.89 -6.09 1.84
N LEU A 13 -19.13 -5.84 2.28
CA LEU A 13 -19.71 -4.49 2.27
C LEU A 13 -18.94 -3.52 3.17
N ILE A 14 -18.61 -3.94 4.39
CA ILE A 14 -17.83 -3.13 5.34
C ILE A 14 -16.44 -2.83 4.77
N ALA A 15 -15.74 -3.85 4.29
CA ALA A 15 -14.42 -3.67 3.72
C ALA A 15 -14.46 -2.77 2.47
N GLY A 16 -15.40 -2.97 1.57
CA GLY A 16 -15.60 -2.14 0.37
C GLY A 16 -15.89 -0.68 0.72
N PHE A 17 -16.81 -0.44 1.67
CA PHE A 17 -17.17 0.91 2.12
C PHE A 17 -15.97 1.66 2.71
N PHE A 18 -15.24 1.07 3.65
CA PHE A 18 -14.09 1.73 4.27
C PHE A 18 -12.89 1.86 3.32
N SER A 19 -12.74 0.94 2.36
CA SER A 19 -11.77 1.09 1.27
C SER A 19 -12.09 2.31 0.41
N ALA A 20 -13.34 2.46 -0.03
CA ALA A 20 -13.79 3.59 -0.81
C ALA A 20 -13.62 4.92 -0.04
N LEU A 21 -13.98 4.94 1.24
CA LEU A 21 -13.80 6.12 2.10
C LEU A 21 -12.32 6.52 2.20
N THR A 22 -11.43 5.55 2.49
CA THR A 22 -10.00 5.80 2.68
C THR A 22 -9.34 6.29 1.39
N ILE A 23 -9.60 5.61 0.27
CA ILE A 23 -9.09 6.04 -1.04
C ILE A 23 -9.70 7.38 -1.42
N GLY A 24 -10.98 7.62 -1.12
CA GLY A 24 -11.66 8.90 -1.34
C GLY A 24 -10.95 10.06 -0.62
N VAL A 25 -10.54 9.89 0.63
CA VAL A 25 -9.76 10.90 1.37
C VAL A 25 -8.45 11.20 0.63
N LEU A 26 -7.67 10.18 0.24
CA LEU A 26 -6.42 10.37 -0.50
C LEU A 26 -6.65 11.06 -1.85
N THR A 27 -7.73 10.70 -2.54
CA THR A 27 -8.10 11.29 -3.83
C THR A 27 -8.46 12.77 -3.68
N VAL A 28 -9.28 13.12 -2.67
CA VAL A 28 -9.60 14.51 -2.36
C VAL A 28 -8.35 15.32 -2.03
N LEU A 29 -7.46 14.79 -1.19
CA LEU A 29 -6.19 15.43 -0.89
C LEU A 29 -5.33 15.63 -2.14
N THR A 30 -5.28 14.64 -3.03
CA THR A 30 -4.50 14.72 -4.27
C THR A 30 -5.04 15.77 -5.25
N TYR A 31 -6.36 15.82 -5.45
CA TYR A 31 -6.95 16.63 -6.52
C TYR A 31 -7.55 17.98 -6.08
N LYS A 32 -7.76 18.16 -4.77
CA LYS A 32 -8.37 19.37 -4.21
C LYS A 32 -7.44 20.18 -3.30
N SER A 33 -6.23 19.65 -2.99
CA SER A 33 -5.22 20.40 -2.25
C SER A 33 -4.02 20.73 -3.14
N THR A 34 -3.20 21.68 -2.71
CA THR A 34 -1.91 22.02 -3.34
C THR A 34 -0.74 21.29 -2.71
N LEU A 35 -1.01 20.32 -1.81
CA LEU A 35 0.00 19.66 -0.99
C LEU A 35 0.73 18.51 -1.71
N GLY A 36 0.28 18.11 -2.91
CA GLY A 36 0.91 17.08 -3.72
C GLY A 36 0.04 15.82 -3.90
N TYR A 37 0.66 14.75 -4.41
CA TYR A 37 -0.02 13.48 -4.66
C TYR A 37 0.04 12.57 -3.43
N PHE A 38 -1.11 12.14 -2.92
CA PHE A 38 -1.23 11.26 -1.75
C PHE A 38 -1.63 9.83 -2.10
N ILE A 39 -2.03 9.58 -3.35
CA ILE A 39 -2.51 8.28 -3.81
C ILE A 39 -1.44 7.54 -4.59
N ALA A 40 -1.18 6.28 -4.21
CA ALA A 40 -0.42 5.32 -4.99
C ALA A 40 -1.32 4.16 -5.42
N ALA A 41 -1.16 3.63 -6.63
CA ALA A 41 -1.99 2.54 -7.14
C ALA A 41 -1.94 1.29 -6.25
N SER A 42 -0.79 1.01 -5.64
CA SER A 42 -0.59 -0.08 -4.69
C SER A 42 -1.44 0.03 -3.42
N PHE A 43 -1.89 1.24 -3.05
CA PHE A 43 -2.79 1.43 -1.90
C PHE A 43 -4.16 0.79 -2.10
N GLY A 44 -4.66 0.73 -3.35
CA GLY A 44 -5.90 0.01 -3.65
C GLY A 44 -5.85 -1.44 -3.18
N SER A 45 -4.75 -2.15 -3.48
CA SER A 45 -4.53 -3.52 -3.00
C SER A 45 -4.33 -3.60 -1.48
N SER A 46 -3.72 -2.58 -0.86
CA SER A 46 -3.55 -2.51 0.59
C SER A 46 -4.89 -2.46 1.32
N MET A 47 -5.93 -1.87 0.74
CA MET A 47 -7.27 -1.81 1.34
C MET A 47 -7.85 -3.20 1.57
N VAL A 48 -7.57 -4.16 0.70
CA VAL A 48 -8.03 -5.56 0.87
C VAL A 48 -7.50 -6.15 2.17
N LEU A 49 -6.23 -5.90 2.50
CA LEU A 49 -5.63 -6.35 3.76
C LEU A 49 -6.12 -5.53 4.94
N LEU A 50 -6.07 -4.20 4.85
CA LEU A 50 -6.38 -3.31 5.97
C LEU A 50 -7.84 -3.44 6.45
N PHE A 51 -8.81 -3.65 5.56
CA PHE A 51 -10.22 -3.72 5.92
C PHE A 51 -10.82 -5.11 5.77
N GLY A 52 -10.31 -5.93 4.84
CA GLY A 52 -10.75 -7.30 4.65
C GLY A 52 -10.11 -8.30 5.61
N PHE A 53 -8.82 -8.12 5.91
CA PHE A 53 -8.02 -9.06 6.70
C PHE A 53 -7.05 -8.34 7.65
N PRO A 54 -7.56 -7.45 8.55
CA PRO A 54 -6.70 -6.66 9.44
C PRO A 54 -5.89 -7.50 10.44
N GLU A 55 -6.33 -8.72 10.71
CA GLU A 55 -5.62 -9.72 11.53
C GLU A 55 -4.40 -10.34 10.82
N SER A 56 -4.25 -10.12 9.51
CA SER A 56 -3.08 -10.61 8.77
C SER A 56 -1.79 -9.94 9.26
N PRO A 57 -0.69 -10.67 9.41
CA PRO A 57 0.61 -10.07 9.67
C PRO A 57 1.01 -9.07 8.57
N PHE A 58 0.59 -9.31 7.33
CA PHE A 58 0.86 -8.43 6.19
C PHE A 58 0.08 -7.11 6.21
N ALA A 59 -0.95 -7.00 7.04
CA ALA A 59 -1.74 -5.78 7.24
C ALA A 59 -1.20 -4.89 8.36
N GLN A 60 -0.18 -5.32 9.11
CA GLN A 60 0.29 -4.57 10.26
C GLN A 60 1.03 -3.29 9.86
N PRO A 61 0.94 -2.20 10.67
CA PRO A 61 1.49 -0.89 10.31
C PRO A 61 2.96 -0.91 9.90
N LYS A 62 3.79 -1.68 10.61
CA LYS A 62 5.21 -1.88 10.28
C LYS A 62 5.38 -2.39 8.86
N ASN A 63 4.64 -3.45 8.51
CA ASN A 63 4.74 -4.12 7.21
C ASN A 63 4.22 -3.23 6.08
N VAL A 64 3.09 -2.56 6.29
CA VAL A 64 2.52 -1.64 5.30
C VAL A 64 3.47 -0.48 5.03
N PHE A 65 3.90 0.24 6.09
CA PHE A 65 4.73 1.43 5.94
C PHE A 65 6.09 1.10 5.31
N PHE A 66 6.84 0.20 5.94
CA PHE A 66 8.19 -0.11 5.47
C PHE A 66 8.21 -0.94 4.19
N GLY A 67 7.21 -1.80 3.97
CA GLY A 67 7.04 -2.52 2.71
C GLY A 67 6.90 -1.56 1.53
N HIS A 68 5.99 -0.58 1.63
CA HIS A 68 5.84 0.43 0.58
C HIS A 68 7.09 1.30 0.42
N LEU A 69 7.70 1.74 1.52
CA LEU A 69 8.88 2.60 1.47
C LEU A 69 10.07 1.91 0.80
N VAL A 70 10.39 0.70 1.22
CA VAL A 70 11.55 -0.05 0.70
C VAL A 70 11.37 -0.39 -0.79
N THR A 71 10.19 -0.87 -1.18
CA THR A 71 9.94 -1.26 -2.58
C THR A 71 9.89 -0.05 -3.52
N ALA A 72 9.31 1.07 -3.07
CA ALA A 72 9.34 2.31 -3.84
C ALA A 72 10.77 2.85 -3.97
N LEU A 73 11.56 2.82 -2.88
CA LEU A 73 12.97 3.23 -2.90
C LEU A 73 13.78 2.39 -3.90
N VAL A 74 13.60 1.06 -3.91
CA VAL A 74 14.21 0.20 -4.92
C VAL A 74 13.85 0.67 -6.33
N GLY A 75 12.56 0.91 -6.60
CA GLY A 75 12.12 1.41 -7.90
C GLY A 75 12.81 2.73 -8.29
N VAL A 76 12.89 3.70 -7.37
CA VAL A 76 13.54 5.00 -7.62
C VAL A 76 15.05 4.85 -7.86
N ILE A 77 15.74 3.97 -7.12
CA ILE A 77 17.15 3.68 -7.34
C ILE A 77 17.35 3.09 -8.73
N PHE A 78 16.51 2.15 -9.14
CA PHE A 78 16.62 1.52 -10.43
C PHE A 78 16.37 2.49 -11.59
N VAL A 79 15.39 3.39 -11.46
CA VAL A 79 15.15 4.45 -12.46
C VAL A 79 16.36 5.36 -12.65
N ASN A 80 17.00 5.75 -11.54
CA ASN A 80 18.02 6.79 -11.61
C ASN A 80 19.44 6.27 -11.87
N TYR A 81 19.74 5.02 -11.48
CA TYR A 81 21.13 4.54 -11.47
C TYR A 81 21.38 3.24 -12.24
N ILE A 82 20.34 2.53 -12.66
CA ILE A 82 20.52 1.22 -13.32
C ILE A 82 20.12 1.35 -14.80
N PRO A 83 21.09 1.51 -15.72
CA PRO A 83 20.82 1.75 -17.15
C PRO A 83 20.55 0.44 -17.90
N LEU A 84 19.52 -0.31 -17.46
CA LEU A 84 19.09 -1.54 -18.13
C LEU A 84 17.82 -1.29 -18.96
N PRO A 85 17.56 -2.10 -20.00
CA PRO A 85 16.27 -2.08 -20.68
C PRO A 85 15.11 -2.22 -19.70
N ILE A 86 14.02 -1.46 -19.92
CA ILE A 86 12.91 -1.33 -18.97
C ILE A 86 12.33 -2.67 -18.49
N TYR A 87 12.23 -3.66 -19.40
CA TYR A 87 11.68 -4.99 -19.08
C TYR A 87 12.58 -5.80 -18.15
N ILE A 88 13.92 -5.63 -18.25
CA ILE A 88 14.89 -6.23 -17.32
C ILE A 88 14.87 -5.47 -15.99
N ASN A 89 14.89 -4.16 -16.10
CA ASN A 89 14.92 -3.25 -14.94
C ASN A 89 13.76 -3.52 -14.00
N ILE A 90 12.53 -3.61 -14.53
CA ILE A 90 11.33 -3.93 -13.76
C ILE A 90 11.46 -5.30 -13.05
N ALA A 91 11.87 -6.33 -13.80
CA ALA A 91 11.96 -7.68 -13.27
C ALA A 91 12.94 -7.77 -12.08
N ILE A 92 14.13 -7.18 -12.23
CA ILE A 92 15.15 -7.20 -11.18
C ILE A 92 14.74 -6.33 -9.99
N ALA A 93 14.15 -5.16 -10.25
CA ALA A 93 13.69 -4.26 -9.18
C ALA A 93 12.56 -4.90 -8.33
N VAL A 94 11.61 -5.59 -8.96
CA VAL A 94 10.58 -6.35 -8.24
C VAL A 94 11.21 -7.46 -7.40
N GLY A 95 12.13 -8.24 -7.97
CA GLY A 95 12.86 -9.28 -7.25
C GLY A 95 13.63 -8.73 -6.04
N ALA A 96 14.35 -7.61 -6.22
CA ALA A 96 15.05 -6.93 -5.15
C ALA A 96 14.11 -6.42 -4.05
N GLY A 97 12.97 -5.83 -4.42
CA GLY A 97 11.96 -5.37 -3.47
C GLY A 97 11.37 -6.52 -2.64
N VAL A 98 11.03 -7.64 -3.28
CA VAL A 98 10.54 -8.86 -2.59
C VAL A 98 11.61 -9.42 -1.66
N PHE A 99 12.85 -9.55 -2.14
CA PHE A 99 13.98 -10.00 -1.34
C PHE A 99 14.14 -9.15 -0.07
N LEU A 100 14.16 -7.82 -0.19
CA LEU A 100 14.33 -6.92 0.94
C LEU A 100 13.15 -6.97 1.92
N MET A 101 11.91 -7.07 1.42
CA MET A 101 10.74 -7.22 2.28
C MET A 101 10.83 -8.47 3.15
N ILE A 102 11.28 -9.59 2.57
CA ILE A 102 11.45 -10.86 3.30
C ILE A 102 12.61 -10.74 4.28
N LEU A 103 13.77 -10.25 3.83
CA LEU A 103 14.98 -10.12 4.63
C LEU A 103 14.76 -9.29 5.90
N PHE A 104 14.03 -8.18 5.78
CA PHE A 104 13.75 -7.27 6.91
C PHE A 104 12.47 -7.61 7.69
N ASN A 105 11.79 -8.69 7.32
CA ASN A 105 10.51 -9.10 7.92
C ASN A 105 9.47 -7.96 7.95
N ILE A 106 9.29 -7.34 6.77
CA ILE A 106 8.35 -6.23 6.52
C ILE A 106 7.44 -6.55 5.32
N VAL A 107 7.08 -7.82 5.17
CA VAL A 107 6.33 -8.31 4.01
C VAL A 107 4.94 -7.66 3.96
N HIS A 108 4.69 -6.92 2.89
CA HIS A 108 3.39 -6.35 2.52
C HIS A 108 3.16 -6.58 1.02
N PRO A 109 2.42 -7.63 0.62
CA PRO A 109 2.30 -8.02 -0.78
C PRO A 109 1.90 -6.89 -1.75
N PRO A 110 0.96 -5.98 -1.40
CA PRO A 110 0.63 -4.87 -2.28
C PRO A 110 1.81 -3.97 -2.65
N ALA A 111 2.78 -3.83 -1.76
CA ALA A 111 3.97 -3.02 -2.00
C ALA A 111 4.88 -3.59 -3.10
N GLY A 112 4.79 -4.89 -3.39
CA GLY A 112 5.55 -5.52 -4.48
C GLY A 112 5.31 -4.91 -5.86
N GLY A 113 4.20 -4.20 -6.06
CA GLY A 113 3.90 -3.47 -7.29
C GLY A 113 4.59 -2.11 -7.42
N ASN A 114 5.16 -1.54 -6.34
CA ASN A 114 5.75 -0.21 -6.38
C ASN A 114 6.91 -0.07 -7.38
N PRO A 115 7.88 -1.00 -7.49
CA PRO A 115 8.96 -0.87 -8.46
C PRO A 115 8.44 -0.75 -9.90
N ILE A 116 7.36 -1.45 -10.23
CA ILE A 116 6.73 -1.40 -11.56
C ILE A 116 6.19 0.02 -11.82
N ILE A 117 5.40 0.54 -10.86
CA ILE A 117 4.77 1.86 -10.96
C ILE A 117 5.83 2.95 -11.10
N VAL A 118 6.85 2.89 -10.24
CA VAL A 118 7.95 3.86 -10.20
C VAL A 118 8.75 3.88 -11.49
N ILE A 119 9.10 2.70 -12.02
CA ILE A 119 9.92 2.59 -13.24
C ILE A 119 9.11 3.02 -14.46
N ILE A 120 7.87 2.56 -14.62
CA ILE A 120 7.02 2.97 -15.75
C ILE A 120 6.73 4.47 -15.71
N GLY A 121 6.51 5.02 -14.52
CA GLY A 121 6.24 6.45 -14.32
C GLY A 121 7.49 7.33 -14.31
N SER A 122 8.70 6.75 -14.42
CA SER A 122 9.97 7.47 -14.26
C SER A 122 9.97 8.40 -13.04
N ALA A 123 9.47 7.88 -11.92
CA ALA A 123 9.23 8.69 -10.73
C ALA A 123 10.54 9.11 -10.04
N SER A 124 10.56 10.34 -9.53
CA SER A 124 11.67 10.91 -8.77
C SER A 124 11.61 10.53 -7.28
N TYR A 125 12.59 10.99 -6.50
CA TYR A 125 12.61 10.82 -5.05
C TYR A 125 11.39 11.45 -4.34
N ASP A 126 10.74 12.45 -4.94
CA ASP A 126 9.51 13.04 -4.41
C ASP A 126 8.39 12.03 -4.24
N TYR A 127 8.39 10.96 -5.06
CA TYR A 127 7.44 9.86 -4.93
C TYR A 127 7.55 9.14 -3.56
N LEU A 128 8.75 9.12 -2.96
CA LEU A 128 8.94 8.52 -1.64
C LEU A 128 8.27 9.36 -0.54
N ILE A 129 8.25 10.68 -0.73
CA ILE A 129 7.63 11.61 0.22
C ILE A 129 6.12 11.62 -0.05
N ASN A 130 5.73 11.96 -1.26
CA ASN A 130 4.38 11.94 -1.77
C ASN A 130 4.31 11.04 -3.02
N PRO A 131 3.54 9.95 -3.02
CA PRO A 131 2.52 9.54 -2.04
C PRO A 131 2.99 8.59 -0.93
N ILE A 132 4.22 8.02 -0.98
CA ILE A 132 4.52 6.84 -0.16
C ILE A 132 4.48 7.16 1.33
N ILE A 133 5.31 8.06 1.85
CA ILE A 133 5.37 8.33 3.30
C ILE A 133 4.03 8.91 3.79
N PHE A 134 3.60 10.03 3.22
CA PHE A 134 2.38 10.70 3.70
C PHE A 134 1.11 9.89 3.41
N GLY A 135 1.00 9.27 2.24
CA GLY A 135 -0.12 8.40 1.94
C GLY A 135 -0.19 7.19 2.87
N CYS A 136 0.94 6.51 3.15
CA CYS A 136 0.99 5.42 4.11
C CYS A 136 0.57 5.86 5.51
N ILE A 137 1.02 7.03 5.99
CA ILE A 137 0.60 7.57 7.29
C ILE A 137 -0.91 7.74 7.33
N ILE A 138 -1.50 8.35 6.30
CA ILE A 138 -2.95 8.59 6.24
C ILE A 138 -3.73 7.28 6.23
N ILE A 139 -3.38 6.32 5.36
CA ILE A 139 -4.12 5.03 5.31
C ILE A 139 -3.99 4.24 6.60
N LEU A 140 -2.84 4.29 7.27
CA LEU A 140 -2.62 3.60 8.54
C LEU A 140 -3.39 4.25 9.69
N LEU A 141 -3.40 5.58 9.78
CA LEU A 141 -4.22 6.30 10.76
C LEU A 141 -5.70 5.96 10.59
N LEU A 142 -6.22 6.02 9.36
CA LEU A 142 -7.61 5.65 9.07
C LEU A 142 -7.87 4.17 9.37
N ALA A 143 -6.95 3.27 9.01
CA ALA A 143 -7.10 1.85 9.31
C ALA A 143 -7.15 1.58 10.82
N ILE A 144 -6.32 2.26 11.63
CA ILE A 144 -6.35 2.15 13.09
C ILE A 144 -7.67 2.69 13.64
N ILE A 145 -8.08 3.89 13.23
CA ILE A 145 -9.33 4.50 13.70
C ILE A 145 -10.52 3.59 13.37
N ILE A 146 -10.61 3.14 12.13
CA ILE A 146 -11.74 2.34 11.66
C ILE A 146 -11.75 0.96 12.34
N ASN A 147 -10.67 0.20 12.26
CA ASN A 147 -10.66 -1.16 12.79
C ASN A 147 -10.76 -1.19 14.31
N LYS A 148 -9.95 -0.39 15.02
CA LYS A 148 -9.88 -0.43 16.48
C LYS A 148 -11.08 0.24 17.15
N TYR A 149 -11.44 1.45 16.70
CA TYR A 149 -12.42 2.25 17.42
C TYR A 149 -13.84 2.11 16.87
N LEU A 150 -14.03 2.00 15.55
CA LEU A 150 -15.36 1.85 14.95
C LEU A 150 -15.79 0.38 14.90
N LEU A 151 -14.94 -0.50 14.38
CA LEU A 151 -15.27 -1.92 14.19
C LEU A 151 -14.91 -2.80 15.39
N LYS A 152 -14.26 -2.24 16.43
CA LYS A 152 -13.86 -2.92 17.67
C LYS A 152 -13.00 -4.18 17.42
N LYS A 153 -12.20 -4.19 16.36
CA LYS A 153 -11.27 -5.27 16.03
C LYS A 153 -9.95 -5.10 16.78
N ASN A 154 -9.22 -6.20 16.98
CA ASN A 154 -7.87 -6.17 17.51
C ASN A 154 -6.89 -5.75 16.39
N TYR A 155 -6.68 -4.44 16.25
CA TYR A 155 -5.79 -3.85 15.26
C TYR A 155 -5.18 -2.55 15.80
N PRO A 156 -3.85 -2.33 15.66
CA PRO A 156 -2.86 -3.32 15.17
C PRO A 156 -2.68 -4.48 16.16
N LEU A 157 -2.16 -5.61 15.67
CA LEU A 157 -1.76 -6.72 16.55
C LEU A 157 -0.57 -6.28 17.40
N LYS A 158 -0.53 -6.76 18.65
CA LYS A 158 0.58 -6.49 19.58
C LYS A 158 1.80 -7.31 19.24
#